data_13289f7c60e134e80ade8e5403485b41
#
_entry.id   13289f7c60e134e80ade8e5403485b41
#
_cell.length_a   1.000
_cell.length_b   1.000
_cell.length_c   1.000
_cell.angle_alpha   90.00
_cell.angle_beta   90.00
_cell.angle_gamma   90.00
#
_symmetry.space_group_name_H-M   'P 1'
#
loop_
_entity.id
_entity.type
_entity.pdbx_description
1 polymer ?
#
loop_
_entity_poly.entity_id
_entity_poly.type
_entity_poly.pdbx_seq_one_letter_code
_entity_poly.pdbx_strand_id
1 'polypeptide(L)'
;MKKLEQLYEGKAKKVFATDVDGVVIVDYKDDATAFNGEKKGTITGKGAINNRMTNYVFQQLEKEGVPTHFVEELSDRETAVKKVSIVPLEVIVRNVAAGSFSKRMGVEEGKQLLCPILEFSYKDDDLGDPFINDDYALALGLATQEEIDTIKNYTRKINEFLIKYFLNAGMKLIDFKIEFG
;
A
#
# COMPACT_ATOMS: atom_id res chain seq x y z
N MET A 1 -22.58 12.90 2.43
CA MET A 1 -22.15 11.52 2.73
C MET A 1 -22.23 11.32 4.23
N LYS A 2 -22.94 10.30 4.69
CA LYS A 2 -23.13 9.99 6.11
C LYS A 2 -22.33 8.73 6.46
N LYS A 3 -21.52 8.80 7.52
CA LYS A 3 -20.81 7.64 8.09
C LYS A 3 -21.82 6.72 8.80
N LEU A 4 -21.77 5.43 8.47
CA LEU A 4 -22.65 4.39 9.03
C LEU A 4 -21.86 3.41 9.91
N GLU A 5 -22.23 2.12 9.92
CA GLU A 5 -21.59 1.09 10.74
C GLU A 5 -20.15 0.80 10.34
N GLN A 6 -19.35 0.36 11.30
CA GLN A 6 -17.98 -0.08 11.05
C GLN A 6 -18.00 -1.44 10.36
N LEU A 7 -17.34 -1.53 9.21
CA LEU A 7 -17.21 -2.75 8.41
C LEU A 7 -15.97 -3.57 8.78
N TYR A 8 -14.88 -2.88 9.07
CA TYR A 8 -13.57 -3.50 9.29
C TYR A 8 -12.69 -2.64 10.19
N GLU A 9 -11.78 -3.29 10.94
CA GLU A 9 -10.70 -2.60 11.66
C GLU A 9 -9.40 -3.36 11.48
N GLY A 10 -8.39 -2.66 10.93
CA GLY A 10 -7.02 -3.15 10.80
C GLY A 10 -6.07 -2.50 11.80
N LYS A 11 -4.78 -2.76 11.61
CA LYS A 11 -3.69 -2.24 12.46
C LYS A 11 -3.65 -0.69 12.50
N ALA A 12 -3.92 -0.03 11.37
CA ALA A 12 -3.77 1.43 11.22
C ALA A 12 -5.06 2.17 10.82
N LYS A 13 -6.12 1.47 10.46
CA LYS A 13 -7.33 2.05 9.85
C LYS A 13 -8.58 1.36 10.34
N LYS A 14 -9.68 2.12 10.39
CA LYS A 14 -11.06 1.60 10.46
C LYS A 14 -11.78 1.94 9.18
N VAL A 15 -12.65 1.06 8.71
CA VAL A 15 -13.44 1.26 7.50
C VAL A 15 -14.92 1.27 7.89
N PHE A 16 -15.64 2.26 7.41
CA PHE A 16 -17.06 2.44 7.70
C PHE A 16 -17.89 2.46 6.41
N ALA A 17 -19.06 1.89 6.47
CA ALA A 17 -20.08 2.04 5.43
C ALA A 17 -20.53 3.49 5.32
N THR A 18 -21.10 3.85 4.15
CA THR A 18 -21.72 5.16 3.92
C THR A 18 -23.11 4.98 3.31
N ASP A 19 -23.88 6.07 3.25
CA ASP A 19 -25.16 6.16 2.54
C ASP A 19 -25.00 6.33 1.01
N VAL A 20 -23.75 6.28 0.50
CA VAL A 20 -23.43 6.34 -0.93
C VAL A 20 -22.95 4.96 -1.37
N ASP A 21 -23.63 4.38 -2.35
CA ASP A 21 -23.25 3.08 -2.88
C ASP A 21 -21.86 3.09 -3.48
N GLY A 22 -21.09 2.03 -3.24
CA GLY A 22 -19.72 1.89 -3.73
C GLY A 22 -18.69 2.80 -3.06
N VAL A 23 -19.05 3.51 -1.97
CA VAL A 23 -18.13 4.39 -1.23
C VAL A 23 -18.07 3.99 0.25
N VAL A 24 -16.88 4.00 0.81
CA VAL A 24 -16.62 3.78 2.24
C VAL A 24 -15.78 4.90 2.81
N ILE A 25 -15.80 5.06 4.13
CA ILE A 25 -14.93 6.01 4.85
C ILE A 25 -13.80 5.22 5.54
N VAL A 26 -12.58 5.63 5.28
CA VAL A 26 -11.37 5.17 5.97
C VAL A 26 -11.00 6.19 7.04
N ASP A 27 -10.94 5.74 8.29
CA ASP A 27 -10.54 6.52 9.47
C ASP A 27 -9.16 6.03 9.94
N TYR A 28 -8.18 6.91 9.93
CA TYR A 28 -6.79 6.59 10.24
C TYR A 28 -6.51 6.69 11.74
N LYS A 29 -5.99 5.60 12.31
CA LYS A 29 -5.66 5.46 13.73
C LYS A 29 -4.27 6.00 14.05
N ASP A 30 -4.08 6.39 15.30
CA ASP A 30 -2.75 6.72 15.84
C ASP A 30 -1.97 5.50 16.31
N ASP A 31 -2.58 4.31 16.21
CA ASP A 31 -1.96 3.06 16.60
C ASP A 31 -0.69 2.79 15.77
N ALA A 32 0.35 2.35 16.46
CA ALA A 32 1.59 1.90 15.88
C ALA A 32 1.88 0.48 16.36
N THR A 33 2.24 -0.40 15.44
CA THR A 33 2.62 -1.78 15.74
C THR A 33 4.00 -2.07 15.14
N ALA A 34 4.77 -2.91 15.82
CA ALA A 34 6.03 -3.42 15.33
C ALA A 34 6.13 -4.92 15.65
N PHE A 35 7.02 -5.65 14.94
CA PHE A 35 7.27 -7.08 15.10
C PHE A 35 5.95 -7.89 15.02
N ASN A 36 5.24 -7.81 13.89
CA ASN A 36 3.95 -8.48 13.67
C ASN A 36 2.90 -8.23 14.78
N GLY A 37 2.92 -7.04 15.39
CA GLY A 37 1.96 -6.67 16.43
C GLY A 37 2.35 -7.07 17.85
N GLU A 38 3.53 -7.64 18.07
CA GLU A 38 4.06 -7.91 19.42
C GLU A 38 4.26 -6.63 20.23
N LYS A 39 4.73 -5.55 19.57
CA LYS A 39 4.81 -4.22 20.18
C LYS A 39 3.66 -3.37 19.66
N LYS A 40 2.90 -2.82 20.60
CA LYS A 40 1.79 -1.89 20.34
C LYS A 40 2.04 -0.59 21.09
N GLY A 41 1.68 0.51 20.47
CA GLY A 41 1.77 1.85 21.05
C GLY A 41 0.92 2.84 20.28
N THR A 42 0.87 4.07 20.75
CA THR A 42 0.15 5.17 20.10
C THR A 42 1.13 6.31 19.82
N ILE A 43 1.09 6.83 18.60
CA ILE A 43 1.85 8.01 18.20
C ILE A 43 0.84 9.09 17.84
N THR A 44 0.69 10.06 18.72
CA THR A 44 -0.27 11.16 18.53
C THR A 44 -0.05 11.88 17.21
N GLY A 45 -1.12 12.01 16.43
CA GLY A 45 -1.09 12.68 15.11
C GLY A 45 -0.66 11.79 13.94
N LYS A 46 -0.22 10.53 14.18
CA LYS A 46 0.17 9.61 13.11
C LYS A 46 -0.95 9.38 12.10
N GLY A 47 -2.19 9.21 12.57
CA GLY A 47 -3.34 9.01 11.70
C GLY A 47 -3.58 10.20 10.77
N ALA A 48 -3.54 11.41 11.30
CA ALA A 48 -3.72 12.63 10.50
C ALA A 48 -2.60 12.79 9.45
N ILE A 49 -1.35 12.53 9.81
CA ILE A 49 -0.23 12.59 8.86
C ILE A 49 -0.41 11.53 7.77
N ASN A 50 -0.73 10.30 8.15
CA ASN A 50 -0.92 9.20 7.18
C ASN A 50 -2.08 9.49 6.22
N ASN A 51 -3.20 10.03 6.73
CA ASN A 51 -4.34 10.40 5.91
C ASN A 51 -3.95 11.46 4.87
N ARG A 52 -3.34 12.56 5.30
CA ARG A 52 -2.92 13.65 4.42
C ARG A 52 -1.87 13.22 3.39
N MET A 53 -0.86 12.44 3.81
CA MET A 53 0.15 11.94 2.89
C MET A 53 -0.44 11.02 1.84
N THR A 54 -1.31 10.10 2.24
CA THR A 54 -1.99 9.19 1.30
C THR A 54 -2.82 9.97 0.29
N ASN A 55 -3.68 10.88 0.76
CA ASN A 55 -4.52 11.68 -0.09
C ASN A 55 -3.71 12.54 -1.08
N TYR A 56 -2.65 13.15 -0.59
CA TYR A 56 -1.78 13.96 -1.43
C TYR A 56 -1.10 13.13 -2.52
N VAL A 57 -0.47 12.00 -2.15
CA VAL A 57 0.24 11.13 -3.09
C VAL A 57 -0.74 10.54 -4.12
N PHE A 58 -1.92 10.09 -3.69
CA PHE A 58 -2.92 9.54 -4.59
C PHE A 58 -3.41 10.55 -5.63
N GLN A 59 -3.68 11.78 -5.21
CA GLN A 59 -4.05 12.85 -6.15
C GLN A 59 -2.92 13.19 -7.14
N GLN A 60 -1.64 13.08 -6.75
CA GLN A 60 -0.55 13.24 -7.70
C GLN A 60 -0.47 12.07 -8.68
N LEU A 61 -0.65 10.83 -8.19
CA LEU A 61 -0.67 9.63 -9.04
C LEU A 61 -1.82 9.67 -10.06
N GLU A 62 -2.99 10.15 -9.67
CA GLU A 62 -4.12 10.33 -10.60
C GLU A 62 -3.81 11.32 -11.72
N LYS A 63 -3.08 12.41 -11.45
CA LYS A 63 -2.60 13.34 -12.49
C LYS A 63 -1.63 12.67 -13.48
N GLU A 64 -0.88 11.68 -13.02
CA GLU A 64 0.01 10.87 -13.85
C GLU A 64 -0.72 9.70 -14.56
N GLY A 65 -2.04 9.61 -14.41
CA GLY A 65 -2.88 8.59 -15.06
C GLY A 65 -2.82 7.21 -14.38
N VAL A 66 -2.52 7.18 -13.07
CA VAL A 66 -2.66 5.99 -12.24
C VAL A 66 -3.95 6.11 -11.44
N PRO A 67 -4.97 5.29 -11.69
CA PRO A 67 -6.22 5.33 -10.93
C PRO A 67 -5.98 4.95 -9.47
N THR A 68 -6.69 5.62 -8.56
CA THR A 68 -6.70 5.29 -7.14
C THR A 68 -8.12 5.09 -6.62
N HIS A 69 -8.25 4.66 -5.38
CA HIS A 69 -9.55 4.59 -4.73
C HIS A 69 -9.99 5.90 -4.07
N PHE A 70 -9.16 6.95 -4.10
CA PHE A 70 -9.47 8.24 -3.50
C PHE A 70 -10.74 8.85 -4.10
N VAL A 71 -11.59 9.42 -3.24
CA VAL A 71 -12.79 10.18 -3.62
C VAL A 71 -12.71 11.58 -3.06
N GLU A 72 -12.63 11.72 -1.73
CA GLU A 72 -12.65 13.03 -1.06
C GLU A 72 -12.04 12.95 0.34
N GLU A 73 -11.23 13.92 0.73
CA GLU A 73 -10.80 14.12 2.11
C GLU A 73 -11.92 14.76 2.92
N LEU A 74 -12.38 14.06 3.98
CA LEU A 74 -13.49 14.51 4.81
C LEU A 74 -13.03 15.26 6.07
N SER A 75 -11.89 14.88 6.60
CA SER A 75 -11.27 15.50 7.77
C SER A 75 -9.78 15.20 7.82
N ASP A 76 -9.08 15.67 8.85
CA ASP A 76 -7.66 15.36 9.07
C ASP A 76 -7.39 13.84 9.14
N ARG A 77 -8.38 13.02 9.51
CA ARG A 77 -8.23 11.58 9.74
C ARG A 77 -9.07 10.71 8.84
N GLU A 78 -10.06 11.27 8.15
CA GLU A 78 -11.05 10.53 7.40
C GLU A 78 -11.02 10.89 5.92
N THR A 79 -11.07 9.86 5.10
CA THR A 79 -11.16 9.98 3.64
C THR A 79 -12.25 9.06 3.12
N ALA A 80 -13.10 9.60 2.24
CA ALA A 80 -14.00 8.81 1.42
C ALA A 80 -13.21 8.14 0.30
N VAL A 81 -13.40 6.85 0.13
CA VAL A 81 -12.73 6.06 -0.91
C VAL A 81 -13.70 5.13 -1.60
N LYS A 82 -13.40 4.74 -2.83
CA LYS A 82 -14.13 3.68 -3.53
C LYS A 82 -14.04 2.39 -2.74
N LYS A 83 -15.17 1.69 -2.58
CA LYS A 83 -15.21 0.34 -2.03
C LYS A 83 -14.71 -0.63 -3.10
N VAL A 84 -13.61 -1.29 -2.83
CA VAL A 84 -12.98 -2.26 -3.74
C VAL A 84 -12.86 -3.63 -3.08
N SER A 85 -12.75 -4.67 -3.90
CA SER A 85 -12.35 -6.00 -3.45
C SER A 85 -10.83 -6.09 -3.61
N ILE A 86 -10.12 -6.20 -2.50
CA ILE A 86 -8.66 -6.28 -2.52
C ILE A 86 -8.22 -7.57 -3.23
N VAL A 87 -7.35 -7.43 -4.20
CA VAL A 87 -6.57 -8.56 -4.73
C VAL A 87 -5.63 -9.01 -3.63
N PRO A 88 -5.65 -10.31 -3.20
CA PRO A 88 -4.93 -10.73 -2.01
C PRO A 88 -3.41 -10.85 -2.24
N LEU A 89 -2.83 -9.80 -2.79
CA LEU A 89 -1.41 -9.65 -3.08
C LEU A 89 -0.88 -8.37 -2.44
N GLU A 90 0.20 -8.49 -1.70
CA GLU A 90 1.07 -7.37 -1.40
C GLU A 90 2.06 -7.18 -2.54
N VAL A 91 2.16 -5.99 -3.07
CA VAL A 91 3.04 -5.65 -4.19
C VAL A 91 4.19 -4.80 -3.68
N ILE A 92 5.40 -5.32 -3.77
CA ILE A 92 6.59 -4.71 -3.19
C ILE A 92 7.55 -4.31 -4.30
N VAL A 93 8.03 -3.08 -4.26
CA VAL A 93 9.10 -2.60 -5.16
C VAL A 93 10.34 -2.28 -4.35
N ARG A 94 11.50 -2.72 -4.83
CA ARG A 94 12.80 -2.43 -4.22
C ARG A 94 13.75 -1.81 -5.24
N ASN A 95 14.22 -0.62 -4.92
CA ASN A 95 15.20 0.12 -5.73
C ASN A 95 16.62 -0.01 -5.15
N VAL A 96 16.69 -0.20 -3.84
CA VAL A 96 17.95 -0.32 -3.07
C VAL A 96 17.81 -1.50 -2.12
N ALA A 97 18.86 -2.26 -1.92
CA ALA A 97 18.88 -3.34 -0.96
C ALA A 97 18.70 -2.79 0.47
N ALA A 98 17.69 -3.28 1.18
CA ALA A 98 17.41 -2.89 2.55
C ALA A 98 16.58 -3.95 3.31
N GLY A 99 16.64 -3.93 4.63
CA GLY A 99 15.77 -4.67 5.53
C GLY A 99 15.71 -6.17 5.26
N SER A 100 14.52 -6.71 5.09
CA SER A 100 14.29 -8.16 4.89
C SER A 100 14.92 -8.68 3.60
N PHE A 101 15.00 -7.87 2.55
CA PHE A 101 15.64 -8.25 1.29
C PHE A 101 17.15 -8.48 1.50
N SER A 102 17.85 -7.52 2.12
CA SER A 102 19.29 -7.62 2.38
C SER A 102 19.62 -8.89 3.19
N LYS A 103 18.81 -9.18 4.22
CA LYS A 103 18.97 -10.37 5.05
C LYS A 103 18.74 -11.66 4.26
N ARG A 104 17.64 -11.73 3.49
CA ARG A 104 17.24 -12.91 2.71
C ARG A 104 18.21 -13.25 1.61
N MET A 105 18.76 -12.23 0.92
CA MET A 105 19.61 -12.39 -0.25
C MET A 105 21.12 -12.29 0.06
N GLY A 106 21.49 -11.98 1.32
CA GLY A 106 22.88 -11.80 1.70
C GLY A 106 23.55 -10.60 1.00
N VAL A 107 22.75 -9.57 0.67
CA VAL A 107 23.23 -8.37 -0.03
C VAL A 107 23.44 -7.26 0.99
N GLU A 108 24.54 -6.51 0.86
CA GLU A 108 24.84 -5.38 1.73
C GLU A 108 23.72 -4.33 1.68
N GLU A 109 23.32 -3.85 2.85
CA GLU A 109 22.29 -2.83 2.97
C GLU A 109 22.77 -1.49 2.39
N GLY A 110 21.91 -0.83 1.63
CA GLY A 110 22.27 0.41 0.91
C GLY A 110 22.82 0.20 -0.50
N LYS A 111 23.11 -1.05 -0.90
CA LYS A 111 23.55 -1.34 -2.26
C LYS A 111 22.48 -0.99 -3.28
N GLN A 112 22.83 -0.18 -4.28
CA GLN A 112 21.98 0.13 -5.41
C GLN A 112 21.74 -1.13 -6.25
N LEU A 113 20.47 -1.48 -6.50
CA LEU A 113 20.14 -2.58 -7.40
C LEU A 113 20.33 -2.15 -8.87
N LEU A 114 20.69 -3.09 -9.72
CA LEU A 114 20.89 -2.85 -11.17
C LEU A 114 19.58 -2.50 -11.88
N CYS A 115 18.48 -3.02 -11.37
CA CYS A 115 17.12 -2.69 -11.81
C CYS A 115 16.18 -2.78 -10.61
N PRO A 116 15.03 -2.09 -10.62
CA PRO A 116 14.01 -2.28 -9.61
C PRO A 116 13.50 -3.73 -9.59
N ILE A 117 13.38 -4.29 -8.39
CA ILE A 117 12.74 -5.60 -8.19
C ILE A 117 11.27 -5.36 -7.86
N LEU A 118 10.38 -6.11 -8.51
CA LEU A 118 8.97 -6.19 -8.18
C LEU A 118 8.70 -7.60 -7.65
N GLU A 119 8.20 -7.69 -6.43
CA GLU A 119 7.89 -8.93 -5.72
C GLU A 119 6.41 -8.95 -5.34
N PHE A 120 5.84 -10.15 -5.24
CA PHE A 120 4.54 -10.38 -4.62
C PHE A 120 4.70 -11.12 -3.31
N SER A 121 3.83 -10.80 -2.33
CA SER A 121 3.52 -11.66 -1.20
C SER A 121 2.04 -11.99 -1.22
N TYR A 122 1.70 -13.23 -0.88
CA TYR A 122 0.32 -13.60 -0.60
C TYR A 122 -0.10 -12.94 0.70
N LYS A 123 -1.14 -12.09 0.62
CA LYS A 123 -1.65 -11.35 1.78
C LYS A 123 -2.45 -12.27 2.69
N ASP A 124 -1.76 -12.88 3.63
CA ASP A 124 -2.33 -13.78 4.62
C ASP A 124 -1.50 -13.69 5.91
N ASP A 125 -2.04 -12.96 6.89
CA ASP A 125 -1.38 -12.72 8.20
C ASP A 125 -1.07 -14.05 8.93
N ASP A 126 -1.90 -15.08 8.78
CA ASP A 126 -1.72 -16.39 9.45
C ASP A 126 -0.56 -17.19 8.84
N LEU A 127 -0.29 -16.98 7.56
CA LEU A 127 0.83 -17.58 6.85
C LEU A 127 2.10 -16.71 6.91
N GLY A 128 2.02 -15.49 7.45
CA GLY A 128 3.13 -14.54 7.53
C GLY A 128 3.50 -13.90 6.19
N ASP A 129 2.52 -13.66 5.34
CA ASP A 129 2.65 -13.00 4.02
C ASP A 129 3.77 -13.60 3.16
N PRO A 130 3.71 -14.90 2.80
CA PRO A 130 4.79 -15.57 2.09
C PRO A 130 5.05 -14.95 0.72
N PHE A 131 6.33 -14.85 0.33
CA PHE A 131 6.71 -14.41 -1.02
C PHE A 131 6.27 -15.44 -2.05
N ILE A 132 5.66 -14.96 -3.12
CA ILE A 132 5.18 -15.75 -4.25
C ILE A 132 5.58 -15.10 -5.58
N ASN A 133 5.51 -15.85 -6.66
CA ASN A 133 5.61 -15.36 -8.03
C ASN A 133 4.25 -15.41 -8.73
N ASP A 134 4.24 -15.05 -10.01
CA ASP A 134 3.04 -15.05 -10.85
C ASP A 134 2.38 -16.43 -10.91
N ASP A 135 3.18 -17.50 -11.04
CA ASP A 135 2.66 -18.86 -11.17
C ASP A 135 1.88 -19.29 -9.92
N TYR A 136 2.36 -18.92 -8.73
CA TYR A 136 1.62 -19.14 -7.49
C TYR A 136 0.31 -18.36 -7.47
N ALA A 137 0.34 -17.08 -7.83
CA ALA A 137 -0.85 -16.24 -7.84
C ALA A 137 -1.92 -16.80 -8.77
N LEU A 138 -1.53 -17.25 -9.97
CA LEU A 138 -2.41 -17.88 -10.94
C LEU A 138 -2.92 -19.26 -10.47
N ALA A 139 -2.01 -20.13 -10.02
CA ALA A 139 -2.35 -21.50 -9.63
C ALA A 139 -3.28 -21.55 -8.42
N LEU A 140 -3.15 -20.59 -7.50
CA LEU A 140 -4.01 -20.47 -6.31
C LEU A 140 -5.28 -19.64 -6.57
N GLY A 141 -5.44 -19.08 -7.77
CA GLY A 141 -6.59 -18.26 -8.12
C GLY A 141 -6.67 -16.93 -7.36
N LEU A 142 -5.52 -16.39 -6.94
CA LEU A 142 -5.43 -15.12 -6.20
C LEU A 142 -5.64 -13.91 -7.12
N ALA A 143 -5.22 -14.04 -8.37
CA ALA A 143 -5.39 -13.05 -9.42
C ALA A 143 -5.38 -13.72 -10.80
N THR A 144 -5.98 -13.08 -11.78
CA THR A 144 -5.89 -13.45 -13.19
C THR A 144 -4.61 -12.90 -13.82
N GLN A 145 -4.23 -13.42 -14.99
CA GLN A 145 -3.07 -12.90 -15.74
C GLN A 145 -3.25 -11.41 -16.10
N GLU A 146 -4.45 -11.00 -16.47
CA GLU A 146 -4.77 -9.61 -16.81
C GLU A 146 -4.61 -8.67 -15.61
N GLU A 147 -5.06 -9.11 -14.43
CA GLU A 147 -4.86 -8.37 -13.17
C GLU A 147 -3.38 -8.27 -12.82
N ILE A 148 -2.62 -9.36 -12.92
CA ILE A 148 -1.17 -9.36 -12.67
C ILE A 148 -0.44 -8.39 -13.59
N ASP A 149 -0.75 -8.41 -14.88
CA ASP A 149 -0.13 -7.52 -15.86
C ASP A 149 -0.49 -6.05 -15.60
N THR A 150 -1.74 -5.79 -15.26
CA THR A 150 -2.24 -4.46 -14.88
C THR A 150 -1.54 -3.94 -13.63
N ILE A 151 -1.48 -4.76 -12.57
CA ILE A 151 -0.78 -4.46 -11.32
C ILE A 151 0.69 -4.11 -11.59
N LYS A 152 1.40 -4.94 -12.35
CA LYS A 152 2.80 -4.70 -12.69
C LYS A 152 3.00 -3.42 -13.48
N ASN A 153 2.12 -3.12 -14.42
CA ASN A 153 2.21 -1.91 -15.23
C ASN A 153 2.01 -0.65 -14.37
N TYR A 154 0.97 -0.61 -13.54
CA TYR A 154 0.76 0.52 -12.63
C TYR A 154 1.88 0.63 -11.60
N THR A 155 2.34 -0.47 -11.04
CA THR A 155 3.43 -0.47 -10.06
C THR A 155 4.71 0.12 -10.62
N ARG A 156 5.08 -0.17 -11.87
CA ARG A 156 6.25 0.44 -12.53
C ARG A 156 6.07 1.94 -12.72
N LYS A 157 4.90 2.39 -13.19
CA LYS A 157 4.57 3.82 -13.29
C LYS A 157 4.66 4.54 -11.94
N ILE A 158 4.09 3.94 -10.91
CA ILE A 158 4.15 4.46 -9.54
C ILE A 158 5.60 4.58 -9.07
N ASN A 159 6.43 3.57 -9.31
CA ASN A 159 7.84 3.60 -8.93
C ASN A 159 8.61 4.75 -9.63
N GLU A 160 8.43 4.90 -10.93
CA GLU A 160 9.06 5.99 -11.71
C GLU A 160 8.65 7.37 -11.19
N PHE A 161 7.36 7.56 -10.91
CA PHE A 161 6.85 8.79 -10.32
C PHE A 161 7.45 9.05 -8.93
N LEU A 162 7.37 8.07 -8.02
CA LEU A 162 7.81 8.23 -6.64
C LEU A 162 9.33 8.46 -6.54
N ILE A 163 10.15 7.81 -7.39
CA ILE A 163 11.59 8.07 -7.46
C ILE A 163 11.85 9.55 -7.75
N LYS A 164 11.24 10.10 -8.78
CA LYS A 164 11.40 11.51 -9.18
C LYS A 164 10.87 12.44 -8.10
N TYR A 165 9.69 12.13 -7.57
CA TYR A 165 9.01 12.93 -6.57
C TYR A 165 9.85 13.08 -5.29
N PHE A 166 10.31 11.98 -4.72
CA PHE A 166 11.13 11.99 -3.51
C PHE A 166 12.53 12.54 -3.73
N LEU A 167 13.10 12.31 -4.91
CA LEU A 167 14.40 12.89 -5.26
C LEU A 167 14.35 14.43 -5.27
N ASN A 168 13.27 15.02 -5.79
CA ASN A 168 13.06 16.48 -5.76
C ASN A 168 12.92 17.02 -4.32
N ALA A 169 12.50 16.19 -3.38
CA ALA A 169 12.45 16.51 -1.95
C ALA A 169 13.77 16.19 -1.21
N GLY A 170 14.84 15.83 -1.93
CA GLY A 170 16.14 15.46 -1.36
C GLY A 170 16.17 14.08 -0.71
N MET A 171 15.19 13.22 -1.02
CA MET A 171 15.10 11.88 -0.46
C MET A 171 15.30 10.82 -1.55
N LYS A 172 15.91 9.70 -1.19
CA LYS A 172 16.07 8.54 -2.07
C LYS A 172 15.01 7.49 -1.73
N LEU A 173 14.21 7.09 -2.71
CA LEU A 173 13.25 6.02 -2.57
C LEU A 173 13.96 4.66 -2.51
N ILE A 174 13.90 4.00 -1.39
CA ILE A 174 14.52 2.69 -1.15
C ILE A 174 13.58 1.59 -1.65
N ASP A 175 12.42 1.49 -1.04
CA ASP A 175 11.36 0.53 -1.37
C ASP A 175 9.99 1.08 -0.98
N PHE A 176 8.94 0.40 -1.42
CA PHE A 176 7.57 0.63 -0.95
C PHE A 176 6.73 -0.63 -1.17
N LYS A 177 5.60 -0.68 -0.47
CA LYS A 177 4.57 -1.72 -0.59
C LYS A 177 3.22 -1.07 -0.86
N ILE A 178 2.46 -1.63 -1.79
CA ILE A 178 1.11 -1.21 -2.17
C ILE A 178 0.20 -2.41 -2.36
N GLU A 179 -1.09 -2.15 -2.34
CA GLU A 179 -2.14 -3.13 -2.58
C GLU A 179 -3.09 -2.59 -3.67
N PHE A 180 -3.74 -3.50 -4.38
CA PHE A 180 -4.69 -3.20 -5.47
C PHE A 180 -6.06 -3.83 -5.19
N GLY A 181 -7.09 -3.26 -5.82
CA GLY A 181 -8.45 -3.77 -5.74
C GLY A 181 -9.38 -3.10 -6.75
#